data_8be4eebb717068dc101136f89054898a
#
_entry.id   8be4eebb717068dc101136f89054898a
#
_cell.length_a   1.000
_cell.length_b   1.000
_cell.length_c   1.000
_cell.angle_alpha   90.00
_cell.angle_beta   90.00
_cell.angle_gamma   90.00
#
_symmetry.space_group_name_H-M   'P 1'
#
loop_
_entity.id
_entity.type
_entity.pdbx_description
1 polymer ?
#
loop_
_entity_poly.entity_id
_entity_poly.type
_entity_poly.pdbx_seq_one_letter_code
_entity_poly.pdbx_strand_id
1 'polypeptide(L)'
;AGDQVTLSYDASQTPLKNRDSLTAVVYTYADFQWNVKDLKLERNEENKWQGQLKLEPGIALINCVFYAKDTLDSGGANTYSWMINNAPGSYSGWGIMRNPNINEDFPQQLDSLSFIEDSVTLMWLNNEMRDNPSSRSHIFYSGLRLLQRTKTEDQTGRIKEELNYILSLPTLDLKQQYDVQRSLELITGNETYVDSVENALLSKYPNGVLARDRAIKQLFREADPDERVKAYNAFVNQFPEEKFEGITTTTEELYYDKLFRSIAYTYILENKDYGFVFDNLTNASYTNLVDYAWHLVSIPYNNESMSLDSLQVFADRIFPEIESREHEVPKAYRGKLSPNQWKAMALKAAASEYLTYAKILNEQQDYKREAYYLNKIAALLKYENTEYNALYTQQLVRQDKMDEAVSFIAACLRQNNTSPEMLQVLKDEYLKSGKELSDFKDYVAGLKTGAENQKEKEALLTELIKKPIEDFSLESSYGGMVNLKDQLGKIVVIDMWATWCAPCKKAMPGMKMVVDHYADDANVKFYFLDTQEYVKDYKTKTAAFIEEKEYPFEVLYDAVNPENGKPEMVYTKYAKAFQFSGIPQKMIIDQNGYLRWRSTGYEGSPSALADEIKTIVEYLKAESKS
;
A
#
# COMPACT_ATOMS: atom_id res chain seq x y z
N ALA A 1 37.58 14.21 -11.58
CA ALA A 1 36.26 14.80 -11.25
C ALA A 1 35.81 15.69 -12.41
N GLY A 2 34.55 15.62 -12.80
CA GLY A 2 34.00 16.33 -13.95
C GLY A 2 34.13 15.58 -15.28
N ASP A 3 34.70 14.38 -15.29
CA ASP A 3 34.84 13.55 -16.49
C ASP A 3 33.45 13.00 -16.90
N GLN A 4 33.24 13.00 -18.21
CA GLN A 4 32.07 12.39 -18.80
C GLN A 4 32.44 10.97 -19.23
N VAL A 5 31.69 9.98 -18.75
CA VAL A 5 31.87 8.56 -19.09
C VAL A 5 30.65 8.04 -19.85
N THR A 6 30.88 7.13 -20.78
CA THR A 6 29.81 6.46 -21.52
C THR A 6 29.49 5.15 -20.84
N LEU A 7 28.26 5.04 -20.33
CA LEU A 7 27.68 3.78 -19.88
C LEU A 7 27.18 3.02 -21.11
N SER A 8 27.72 1.81 -21.34
CA SER A 8 27.27 0.94 -22.45
C SER A 8 26.70 -0.36 -21.90
N TYR A 9 25.52 -0.76 -22.39
CA TYR A 9 24.81 -1.94 -21.94
C TYR A 9 24.34 -2.79 -23.13
N ASP A 10 24.72 -4.06 -23.10
CA ASP A 10 24.29 -5.06 -24.08
C ASP A 10 23.11 -5.90 -23.53
N ALA A 11 21.92 -5.62 -24.04
CA ALA A 11 20.71 -6.30 -23.61
C ALA A 11 20.50 -7.67 -24.27
N SER A 12 21.36 -8.09 -25.19
CA SER A 12 21.11 -9.26 -26.08
C SER A 12 20.89 -10.59 -25.36
N GLN A 13 21.49 -10.76 -24.17
CA GLN A 13 21.41 -11.97 -23.34
C GLN A 13 20.73 -11.73 -21.99
N THR A 14 19.91 -10.68 -21.88
CA THR A 14 19.27 -10.26 -20.64
C THR A 14 17.75 -10.31 -20.74
N PRO A 15 17.01 -10.22 -19.62
CA PRO A 15 15.55 -10.09 -19.62
C PRO A 15 15.02 -8.88 -20.41
N LEU A 16 15.89 -7.90 -20.68
CA LEU A 16 15.56 -6.66 -21.40
C LEU A 16 15.78 -6.76 -22.93
N LYS A 17 16.08 -7.93 -23.44
CA LYS A 17 16.19 -8.18 -24.88
C LYS A 17 14.91 -7.76 -25.61
N ASN A 18 15.06 -7.13 -26.77
CA ASN A 18 13.97 -6.68 -27.64
C ASN A 18 13.06 -5.58 -27.07
N ARG A 19 13.53 -4.82 -26.09
CA ARG A 19 12.79 -3.62 -25.60
C ARG A 19 13.08 -2.43 -26.52
N ASP A 20 12.04 -1.58 -26.69
CA ASP A 20 12.13 -0.38 -27.54
C ASP A 20 12.75 0.82 -26.83
N SER A 21 12.74 0.82 -25.50
CA SER A 21 13.34 1.86 -24.67
C SER A 21 13.88 1.25 -23.38
N LEU A 22 15.04 1.74 -22.94
CA LEU A 22 15.65 1.38 -21.66
C LEU A 22 16.03 2.62 -20.87
N THR A 23 15.94 2.50 -19.55
CA THR A 23 16.47 3.48 -18.60
C THR A 23 17.44 2.77 -17.66
N ALA A 24 18.54 3.43 -17.32
CA ALA A 24 19.39 3.01 -16.21
C ALA A 24 19.04 3.84 -14.97
N VAL A 25 18.90 3.18 -13.82
CA VAL A 25 19.01 3.84 -12.52
C VAL A 25 20.46 3.73 -12.10
N VAL A 26 21.10 4.87 -11.92
CA VAL A 26 22.51 4.98 -11.56
C VAL A 26 22.62 5.40 -10.11
N TYR A 27 23.16 4.53 -9.28
CA TYR A 27 23.49 4.76 -7.89
C TYR A 27 24.96 5.12 -7.78
N THR A 28 25.29 6.24 -7.15
CA THR A 28 26.65 6.66 -6.89
C THR A 28 26.88 6.78 -5.40
N TYR A 29 27.98 6.21 -4.92
CA TYR A 29 28.41 6.31 -3.53
C TYR A 29 29.54 7.35 -3.45
N ALA A 30 29.27 8.45 -2.77
CA ALA A 30 30.20 9.56 -2.62
C ALA A 30 30.13 10.07 -1.17
N ASP A 31 31.24 10.39 -0.56
CA ASP A 31 31.31 10.88 0.83
C ASP A 31 30.51 10.01 1.81
N PHE A 32 30.57 8.70 1.63
CA PHE A 32 29.87 7.67 2.41
C PHE A 32 28.33 7.77 2.37
N GLN A 33 27.78 8.35 1.31
CA GLN A 33 26.34 8.47 1.07
C GLN A 33 25.97 8.03 -0.35
N TRP A 34 24.77 7.46 -0.49
CA TRP A 34 24.21 7.11 -1.77
C TRP A 34 23.47 8.28 -2.41
N ASN A 35 23.68 8.45 -3.71
CA ASN A 35 22.89 9.31 -4.57
C ASN A 35 22.34 8.48 -5.73
N VAL A 36 21.20 8.87 -6.28
CA VAL A 36 20.51 8.12 -7.33
C VAL A 36 19.98 9.05 -8.40
N LYS A 37 20.09 8.63 -9.66
CA LYS A 37 19.51 9.35 -10.81
C LYS A 37 19.08 8.40 -11.91
N ASP A 38 18.16 8.85 -12.74
CA ASP A 38 17.81 8.17 -13.98
C ASP A 38 18.74 8.59 -15.09
N LEU A 39 19.11 7.64 -15.94
CA LEU A 39 19.85 7.87 -17.16
C LEU A 39 19.10 7.23 -18.33
N LYS A 40 18.57 8.06 -19.22
CA LYS A 40 17.97 7.59 -20.46
C LYS A 40 19.05 6.99 -21.35
N LEU A 41 18.78 5.82 -21.91
CA LEU A 41 19.69 5.14 -22.82
C LEU A 41 19.17 5.24 -24.25
N GLU A 42 20.11 5.36 -25.19
CA GLU A 42 19.83 5.37 -26.63
C GLU A 42 20.59 4.22 -27.30
N ARG A 43 20.05 3.66 -28.37
CA ARG A 43 20.74 2.62 -29.14
C ARG A 43 21.83 3.25 -30.03
N ASN A 44 22.99 2.64 -30.00
CA ASN A 44 24.07 2.99 -30.91
C ASN A 44 24.03 2.13 -32.21
N GLU A 45 24.99 2.39 -33.13
CA GLU A 45 25.11 1.66 -34.39
C GLU A 45 25.35 0.14 -34.22
N GLU A 46 25.97 -0.28 -33.11
CA GLU A 46 26.19 -1.69 -32.76
C GLU A 46 24.96 -2.35 -32.06
N ASN A 47 23.83 -1.67 -32.03
CA ASN A 47 22.60 -2.10 -31.33
C ASN A 47 22.78 -2.29 -29.81
N LYS A 48 23.76 -1.63 -29.20
CA LYS A 48 23.95 -1.53 -27.75
C LYS A 48 23.31 -0.26 -27.22
N TRP A 49 22.88 -0.31 -25.96
CA TRP A 49 22.31 0.83 -25.28
C TRP A 49 23.41 1.68 -24.64
N GLN A 50 23.38 2.98 -24.84
CA GLN A 50 24.40 3.91 -24.32
C GLN A 50 23.76 5.15 -23.68
N GLY A 51 24.44 5.67 -22.65
CA GLY A 51 24.08 6.93 -21.99
C GLY A 51 25.33 7.63 -21.48
N GLN A 52 25.29 8.96 -21.41
CA GLN A 52 26.39 9.77 -20.91
C GLN A 52 26.21 10.07 -19.43
N LEU A 53 27.19 9.67 -18.62
CA LEU A 53 27.19 9.87 -17.18
C LEU A 53 28.30 10.85 -16.80
N LYS A 54 27.92 11.99 -16.20
CA LYS A 54 28.89 12.92 -15.61
C LYS A 54 29.25 12.44 -14.20
N LEU A 55 30.52 12.26 -13.93
CA LEU A 55 31.06 11.88 -12.64
C LEU A 55 31.31 13.11 -11.77
N GLU A 56 30.57 13.24 -10.70
CA GLU A 56 30.81 14.28 -9.71
C GLU A 56 32.04 13.95 -8.84
N PRO A 57 32.70 14.98 -8.25
CA PRO A 57 33.80 14.74 -7.32
C PRO A 57 33.41 13.85 -6.15
N GLY A 58 34.35 13.04 -5.65
CA GLY A 58 34.13 12.20 -4.46
C GLY A 58 33.42 10.87 -4.71
N ILE A 59 32.99 10.59 -5.96
CA ILE A 59 32.39 9.27 -6.27
C ILE A 59 33.42 8.17 -6.05
N ALA A 60 33.09 7.22 -5.18
CA ALA A 60 33.92 6.07 -4.84
C ALA A 60 33.41 4.77 -5.48
N LEU A 61 32.11 4.64 -5.70
CA LEU A 61 31.49 3.47 -6.28
C LEU A 61 30.27 3.87 -7.14
N ILE A 62 30.10 3.17 -8.25
CA ILE A 62 28.93 3.30 -9.12
C ILE A 62 28.26 1.94 -9.19
N ASN A 63 26.95 1.90 -9.05
CA ASN A 63 26.12 0.73 -9.35
C ASN A 63 25.02 1.14 -10.33
N CYS A 64 24.71 0.30 -11.30
CA CYS A 64 23.66 0.54 -12.26
C CYS A 64 22.66 -0.62 -12.27
N VAL A 65 21.40 -0.27 -12.48
CA VAL A 65 20.33 -1.23 -12.74
C VAL A 65 19.59 -0.76 -13.98
N PHE A 66 19.29 -1.68 -14.88
CA PHE A 66 18.60 -1.40 -16.13
C PHE A 66 17.16 -1.86 -16.08
N TYR A 67 16.24 -1.07 -16.62
CA TYR A 67 14.84 -1.43 -16.61
C TYR A 67 14.05 -0.94 -17.83
N ALA A 68 12.98 -1.68 -18.14
CA ALA A 68 11.94 -1.27 -19.08
C ALA A 68 10.60 -1.75 -18.56
N LYS A 69 9.67 -0.84 -18.29
CA LYS A 69 8.38 -1.14 -17.65
C LYS A 69 8.60 -1.93 -16.34
N ASP A 70 8.06 -3.14 -16.24
CA ASP A 70 8.12 -4.00 -15.05
C ASP A 70 9.31 -4.99 -15.06
N THR A 71 10.17 -4.93 -16.07
CA THR A 71 11.31 -5.84 -16.21
C THR A 71 12.58 -5.13 -15.78
N LEU A 72 13.32 -5.76 -14.86
CA LEU A 72 14.56 -5.26 -14.28
C LEU A 72 15.73 -6.20 -14.60
N ASP A 73 16.92 -5.63 -14.81
CA ASP A 73 18.20 -6.34 -14.84
C ASP A 73 19.21 -5.66 -13.92
N SER A 74 19.60 -6.34 -12.85
CA SER A 74 20.60 -5.91 -11.85
C SER A 74 21.98 -6.51 -12.05
N GLY A 75 22.18 -7.36 -13.09
CA GLY A 75 23.44 -8.05 -13.37
C GLY A 75 23.63 -9.37 -12.61
N GLY A 76 22.62 -9.83 -11.83
CA GLY A 76 22.68 -11.07 -11.09
C GLY A 76 23.87 -11.14 -10.12
N ALA A 77 24.63 -12.25 -10.16
CA ALA A 77 25.78 -12.46 -9.28
C ALA A 77 26.91 -11.42 -9.42
N ASN A 78 27.06 -10.82 -10.60
CA ASN A 78 28.18 -9.92 -10.89
C ASN A 78 27.86 -8.44 -10.64
N THR A 79 26.60 -8.06 -10.51
CA THR A 79 26.12 -6.67 -10.47
C THR A 79 26.73 -5.79 -11.57
N TYR A 80 26.14 -4.66 -11.87
CA TYR A 80 26.76 -3.66 -12.75
C TYR A 80 27.40 -2.58 -11.88
N SER A 81 28.56 -2.89 -11.30
CA SER A 81 29.21 -2.01 -10.33
C SER A 81 30.69 -1.77 -10.66
N TRP A 82 31.14 -0.55 -10.41
CA TRP A 82 32.54 -0.12 -10.65
C TRP A 82 33.07 0.65 -9.45
N MET A 83 34.15 0.14 -8.85
CA MET A 83 34.88 0.87 -7.82
C MET A 83 35.82 1.90 -8.49
N ILE A 84 35.89 3.08 -7.92
CA ILE A 84 36.87 4.10 -8.36
C ILE A 84 38.16 3.91 -7.54
N ASN A 85 39.23 3.62 -8.22
CA ASN A 85 40.52 3.33 -7.57
C ASN A 85 40.99 4.47 -6.67
N ASN A 86 41.44 4.13 -5.48
CA ASN A 86 41.96 5.03 -4.44
C ASN A 86 40.98 6.11 -3.94
N ALA A 87 39.69 6.00 -4.26
CA ALA A 87 38.68 6.90 -3.69
C ALA A 87 38.25 6.41 -2.30
N PRO A 88 38.27 7.28 -1.27
CA PRO A 88 37.74 6.92 0.04
C PRO A 88 36.28 6.46 -0.06
N GLY A 89 35.96 5.31 0.55
CA GLY A 89 34.65 4.69 0.48
C GLY A 89 34.50 3.58 -0.57
N SER A 90 35.46 3.41 -1.50
CA SER A 90 35.33 2.44 -2.60
C SER A 90 35.24 0.99 -2.11
N TYR A 91 36.14 0.59 -1.23
CA TYR A 91 36.13 -0.77 -0.66
C TYR A 91 34.97 -0.99 0.31
N SER A 92 34.72 -0.02 1.18
CA SER A 92 33.63 -0.13 2.14
C SER A 92 32.26 -0.12 1.45
N GLY A 93 32.04 0.77 0.50
CA GLY A 93 30.81 0.81 -0.30
C GLY A 93 30.55 -0.50 -1.03
N TRP A 94 31.58 -1.09 -1.66
CA TRP A 94 31.49 -2.39 -2.32
C TRP A 94 31.12 -3.52 -1.36
N GLY A 95 31.81 -3.59 -0.21
CA GLY A 95 31.58 -4.63 0.80
C GLY A 95 30.22 -4.50 1.46
N ILE A 96 29.83 -3.28 1.88
CA ILE A 96 28.56 -3.02 2.56
C ILE A 96 27.37 -3.27 1.61
N MET A 97 27.43 -2.75 0.38
CA MET A 97 26.36 -2.92 -0.61
C MET A 97 25.99 -4.39 -0.83
N ARG A 98 26.97 -5.29 -0.86
CA ARG A 98 26.80 -6.71 -1.15
C ARG A 98 26.59 -7.59 0.09
N ASN A 99 26.54 -7.04 1.28
CA ASN A 99 26.31 -7.83 2.50
C ASN A 99 24.84 -7.72 2.94
N PRO A 100 24.07 -8.84 2.94
CA PRO A 100 22.63 -8.81 3.21
C PRO A 100 22.27 -8.41 4.66
N ASN A 101 23.28 -8.37 5.55
CA ASN A 101 23.05 -8.09 6.97
C ASN A 101 23.29 -6.61 7.34
N ILE A 102 23.97 -5.84 6.48
CA ILE A 102 24.35 -4.44 6.77
C ILE A 102 24.16 -3.49 5.59
N ASN A 103 23.52 -3.91 4.50
CA ASN A 103 23.29 -3.09 3.30
C ASN A 103 22.07 -2.18 3.37
N GLU A 104 21.56 -1.90 4.55
CA GLU A 104 20.31 -1.11 4.76
C GLU A 104 20.33 0.28 4.13
N ASP A 105 21.51 0.90 4.12
CA ASP A 105 21.68 2.22 3.53
C ASP A 105 21.77 2.17 1.99
N PHE A 106 21.90 0.97 1.37
CA PHE A 106 21.88 0.81 -0.08
C PHE A 106 20.43 0.77 -0.59
N PRO A 107 20.05 1.67 -1.48
CA PRO A 107 18.64 1.87 -1.84
C PRO A 107 18.04 0.80 -2.76
N GLN A 108 18.88 -0.07 -3.35
CA GLN A 108 18.45 -1.09 -4.30
C GLN A 108 18.54 -2.49 -3.70
N GLN A 109 17.49 -3.29 -3.90
CA GLN A 109 17.55 -4.72 -3.59
C GLN A 109 18.41 -5.43 -4.66
N LEU A 110 19.48 -6.08 -4.21
CA LEU A 110 20.33 -6.89 -5.06
C LEU A 110 19.80 -8.33 -5.18
N ASP A 111 20.20 -9.02 -6.25
CA ASP A 111 20.02 -10.46 -6.37
C ASP A 111 20.83 -11.17 -5.26
N SER A 112 20.22 -12.16 -4.61
CA SER A 112 20.85 -12.96 -3.54
C SER A 112 22.14 -13.65 -4.00
N LEU A 113 22.28 -13.94 -5.29
CA LEU A 113 23.49 -14.51 -5.88
C LEU A 113 24.68 -13.53 -5.83
N SER A 114 24.45 -12.23 -5.68
CA SER A 114 25.50 -11.22 -5.58
C SER A 114 26.02 -11.03 -4.15
N PHE A 115 25.36 -11.63 -3.14
CA PHE A 115 25.72 -11.43 -1.75
C PHE A 115 27.06 -12.07 -1.40
N ILE A 116 27.78 -11.44 -0.46
CA ILE A 116 29.05 -11.89 0.10
C ILE A 116 28.91 -12.12 1.60
N GLU A 117 29.77 -13.00 2.13
CA GLU A 117 29.77 -13.34 3.57
C GLU A 117 30.32 -12.19 4.43
N ASP A 118 29.95 -12.21 5.71
CA ASP A 118 30.40 -11.24 6.72
C ASP A 118 31.92 -11.13 6.79
N SER A 119 32.64 -12.27 6.68
CA SER A 119 34.12 -12.32 6.67
C SER A 119 34.74 -11.60 5.49
N VAL A 120 34.14 -11.73 4.31
CA VAL A 120 34.59 -11.03 3.08
C VAL A 120 34.30 -9.54 3.20
N THR A 121 33.16 -9.17 3.76
CA THR A 121 32.84 -7.75 4.02
C THR A 121 33.82 -7.13 5.00
N LEU A 122 34.16 -7.83 6.10
CA LEU A 122 35.18 -7.35 7.04
C LEU A 122 36.55 -7.15 6.38
N MET A 123 36.94 -8.01 5.44
CA MET A 123 38.15 -7.82 4.64
C MET A 123 38.11 -6.49 3.84
N TRP A 124 36.98 -6.18 3.20
CA TRP A 124 36.78 -4.93 2.48
C TRP A 124 36.83 -3.70 3.39
N LEU A 125 36.18 -3.74 4.57
CA LEU A 125 36.25 -2.68 5.58
C LEU A 125 37.68 -2.47 6.10
N ASN A 126 38.40 -3.55 6.36
CA ASN A 126 39.81 -3.46 6.78
C ASN A 126 40.72 -2.87 5.70
N ASN A 127 40.51 -3.22 4.42
CA ASN A 127 41.21 -2.61 3.32
C ASN A 127 40.93 -1.10 3.21
N GLU A 128 39.67 -0.71 3.39
CA GLU A 128 39.27 0.70 3.42
C GLU A 128 39.99 1.47 4.53
N MET A 129 39.99 0.95 5.76
CA MET A 129 40.63 1.60 6.91
C MET A 129 42.15 1.63 6.80
N ARG A 130 42.76 0.62 6.15
CA ARG A 130 44.21 0.59 5.88
C ARG A 130 44.63 1.66 4.87
N ASP A 131 43.88 1.76 3.77
CA ASP A 131 44.26 2.63 2.65
C ASP A 131 43.75 4.07 2.84
N ASN A 132 42.63 4.21 3.55
CA ASN A 132 41.97 5.48 3.88
C ASN A 132 41.59 5.53 5.39
N PRO A 133 42.53 5.80 6.31
CA PRO A 133 42.29 5.75 7.75
C PRO A 133 41.14 6.67 8.26
N SER A 134 40.91 7.79 7.58
CA SER A 134 39.82 8.72 7.90
C SER A 134 38.43 8.10 7.67
N SER A 135 38.31 7.06 6.85
CA SER A 135 37.07 6.35 6.60
C SER A 135 36.52 5.62 7.84
N ARG A 136 37.38 5.32 8.82
CA ARG A 136 36.99 4.57 10.04
C ARG A 136 35.78 5.19 10.74
N SER A 137 35.77 6.51 10.88
CA SER A 137 34.68 7.23 11.56
C SER A 137 33.35 7.26 10.78
N HIS A 138 33.35 6.86 9.51
CA HIS A 138 32.15 6.77 8.67
C HIS A 138 31.61 5.35 8.51
N ILE A 139 32.45 4.32 8.77
CA ILE A 139 32.08 2.92 8.55
C ILE A 139 32.08 2.07 9.83
N PHE A 140 32.40 2.67 11.00
CA PHE A 140 32.52 1.95 12.27
C PHE A 140 31.23 1.19 12.63
N TYR A 141 30.06 1.77 12.42
CA TYR A 141 28.78 1.14 12.74
C TYR A 141 28.56 -0.16 11.96
N SER A 142 28.86 -0.15 10.66
CA SER A 142 28.82 -1.38 9.84
C SER A 142 29.79 -2.44 10.37
N GLY A 143 30.99 -2.03 10.78
CA GLY A 143 31.97 -2.91 11.43
C GLY A 143 31.47 -3.50 12.74
N LEU A 144 30.83 -2.70 13.60
CA LEU A 144 30.25 -3.14 14.88
C LEU A 144 29.10 -4.12 14.68
N ARG A 145 28.24 -3.91 13.70
CA ARG A 145 27.17 -4.85 13.34
C ARG A 145 27.72 -6.22 12.91
N LEU A 146 28.75 -6.23 12.07
CA LEU A 146 29.42 -7.47 11.68
C LEU A 146 30.12 -8.14 12.88
N LEU A 147 30.78 -7.36 13.76
CA LEU A 147 31.38 -7.87 14.98
C LEU A 147 30.35 -8.58 15.89
N GLN A 148 29.17 -7.98 16.06
CA GLN A 148 28.06 -8.57 16.84
C GLN A 148 27.65 -9.96 16.31
N ARG A 149 27.73 -10.17 15.00
CA ARG A 149 27.36 -11.43 14.34
C ARG A 149 28.42 -12.53 14.46
N THR A 150 29.68 -12.18 14.67
CA THR A 150 30.81 -13.14 14.67
C THR A 150 30.91 -14.00 15.94
N LYS A 151 30.09 -13.73 16.97
CA LYS A 151 30.11 -14.47 18.26
C LYS A 151 31.52 -14.68 18.87
N THR A 152 32.37 -13.67 18.73
CA THR A 152 33.72 -13.69 19.33
C THR A 152 33.66 -13.41 20.85
N GLU A 153 34.65 -13.85 21.60
CA GLU A 153 34.79 -13.47 23.00
C GLU A 153 34.92 -11.96 23.15
N ASP A 154 34.37 -11.41 24.23
CA ASP A 154 34.38 -9.98 24.58
C ASP A 154 33.90 -9.01 23.50
N GLN A 155 32.82 -9.35 22.80
CA GLN A 155 32.19 -8.47 21.80
C GLN A 155 31.83 -7.11 22.39
N THR A 156 31.23 -7.08 23.57
CA THR A 156 30.82 -5.86 24.26
C THR A 156 32.02 -4.96 24.58
N GLY A 157 33.14 -5.52 25.00
CA GLY A 157 34.38 -4.75 25.22
C GLY A 157 34.88 -4.09 23.96
N ARG A 158 34.96 -4.85 22.87
CA ARG A 158 35.39 -4.32 21.55
C ARG A 158 34.46 -3.24 21.00
N ILE A 159 33.15 -3.39 21.18
CA ILE A 159 32.18 -2.34 20.79
C ILE A 159 32.43 -1.08 21.60
N LYS A 160 32.64 -1.17 22.91
CA LYS A 160 32.95 -0.03 23.77
C LYS A 160 34.27 0.65 23.41
N GLU A 161 35.31 -0.12 23.11
CA GLU A 161 36.60 0.42 22.66
C GLU A 161 36.44 1.26 21.40
N GLU A 162 35.69 0.74 20.40
CA GLU A 162 35.44 1.47 19.17
C GLU A 162 34.63 2.75 19.42
N LEU A 163 33.54 2.67 20.21
CA LEU A 163 32.73 3.83 20.56
C LEU A 163 33.55 4.88 21.34
N ASN A 164 34.40 4.49 22.27
CA ASN A 164 35.29 5.40 23.00
C ASN A 164 36.28 6.11 22.06
N TYR A 165 36.81 5.38 21.06
CA TYR A 165 37.64 6.00 20.03
C TYR A 165 36.87 7.04 19.23
N ILE A 166 35.66 6.72 18.73
CA ILE A 166 34.83 7.66 17.96
C ILE A 166 34.47 8.90 18.79
N LEU A 167 34.07 8.70 20.04
CA LEU A 167 33.75 9.80 20.96
C LEU A 167 34.93 10.69 21.30
N SER A 168 36.16 10.16 21.21
CA SER A 168 37.40 10.94 21.43
C SER A 168 37.74 11.90 20.28
N LEU A 169 37.12 11.74 19.10
CA LEU A 169 37.31 12.63 17.98
C LEU A 169 36.86 14.06 18.32
N PRO A 170 37.55 15.09 17.78
CA PRO A 170 37.24 16.49 18.10
C PRO A 170 35.78 16.86 17.82
N THR A 171 35.27 16.42 16.69
CA THR A 171 33.89 16.65 16.25
C THR A 171 33.30 15.40 15.59
N LEU A 172 32.00 15.22 15.72
CA LEU A 172 31.22 14.23 14.98
C LEU A 172 30.17 14.97 14.15
N ASP A 173 30.08 14.61 12.87
CA ASP A 173 28.96 15.06 12.05
C ASP A 173 27.64 14.39 12.49
N LEU A 174 26.52 14.78 11.89
CA LEU A 174 25.21 14.25 12.31
C LEU A 174 25.05 12.76 12.00
N LYS A 175 25.64 12.25 10.91
CA LYS A 175 25.60 10.83 10.58
C LYS A 175 26.40 10.02 11.59
N GLN A 176 27.58 10.48 11.97
CA GLN A 176 28.42 9.86 13.00
C GLN A 176 27.73 9.87 14.38
N GLN A 177 27.08 10.97 14.76
CA GLN A 177 26.26 11.04 15.98
C GLN A 177 25.13 10.01 15.96
N TYR A 178 24.43 9.88 14.82
CA TYR A 178 23.39 8.88 14.63
C TYR A 178 23.94 7.45 14.71
N ASP A 179 25.09 7.21 14.08
CA ASP A 179 25.73 5.89 14.12
C ASP A 179 26.24 5.52 15.52
N VAL A 180 26.70 6.49 16.33
CA VAL A 180 26.98 6.26 17.76
C VAL A 180 25.70 5.90 18.49
N GLN A 181 24.61 6.66 18.31
CA GLN A 181 23.34 6.41 18.98
C GLN A 181 22.82 5.00 18.70
N ARG A 182 22.76 4.58 17.44
CA ARG A 182 22.26 3.24 17.07
C ARG A 182 23.24 2.11 17.46
N SER A 183 24.52 2.42 17.61
CA SER A 183 25.50 1.45 18.14
C SER A 183 25.26 1.10 19.60
N LEU A 184 24.61 1.96 20.38
CA LEU A 184 24.26 1.67 21.77
C LEU A 184 23.25 0.53 21.89
N GLU A 185 22.42 0.31 20.86
CA GLU A 185 21.47 -0.81 20.79
C GLU A 185 22.19 -2.18 20.68
N LEU A 186 23.46 -2.18 20.23
CA LEU A 186 24.29 -3.38 20.15
C LEU A 186 24.84 -3.80 21.54
N ILE A 187 24.73 -2.93 22.54
CA ILE A 187 25.23 -3.18 23.91
C ILE A 187 24.08 -3.62 24.79
N THR A 188 24.13 -4.86 25.23
CA THR A 188 23.13 -5.43 26.12
C THR A 188 23.68 -5.54 27.56
N GLY A 189 22.84 -5.30 28.57
CA GLY A 189 23.17 -5.52 29.98
C GLY A 189 24.19 -4.56 30.59
N ASN A 190 24.37 -3.36 30.01
CA ASN A 190 25.27 -2.33 30.54
C ASN A 190 24.67 -0.92 30.42
N GLU A 191 23.55 -0.69 31.07
CA GLU A 191 22.80 0.56 31.08
C GLU A 191 23.66 1.75 31.53
N THR A 192 24.50 1.58 32.53
CA THR A 192 25.40 2.64 33.03
C THR A 192 26.35 3.17 31.96
N TYR A 193 26.88 2.31 31.10
CA TYR A 193 27.72 2.75 29.99
C TYR A 193 26.89 3.47 28.92
N VAL A 194 25.72 2.95 28.57
CA VAL A 194 24.80 3.58 27.62
C VAL A 194 24.44 4.99 28.09
N ASP A 195 24.01 5.14 29.34
CA ASP A 195 23.70 6.44 29.96
C ASP A 195 24.90 7.40 29.92
N SER A 196 26.11 6.89 30.19
CA SER A 196 27.33 7.69 30.14
C SER A 196 27.60 8.25 28.73
N VAL A 197 27.44 7.41 27.69
CA VAL A 197 27.62 7.84 26.28
C VAL A 197 26.52 8.83 25.86
N GLU A 198 25.27 8.56 26.20
CA GLU A 198 24.16 9.46 25.90
C GLU A 198 24.35 10.84 26.55
N ASN A 199 24.77 10.88 27.83
CA ASN A 199 25.07 12.14 28.52
C ASN A 199 26.25 12.88 27.90
N ALA A 200 27.30 12.17 27.45
CA ALA A 200 28.41 12.78 26.73
C ALA A 200 27.97 13.39 25.39
N LEU A 201 27.12 12.68 24.62
CA LEU A 201 26.55 13.19 23.37
C LEU A 201 25.70 14.43 23.59
N LEU A 202 24.80 14.42 24.57
CA LEU A 202 23.95 15.56 24.89
C LEU A 202 24.74 16.78 25.34
N SER A 203 25.80 16.57 26.16
CA SER A 203 26.67 17.65 26.62
C SER A 203 27.46 18.28 25.46
N LYS A 204 28.00 17.45 24.57
CA LYS A 204 28.83 17.89 23.44
C LYS A 204 27.99 18.43 22.27
N TYR A 205 26.79 17.86 22.07
CA TYR A 205 25.90 18.17 20.95
C TYR A 205 24.45 18.45 21.44
N PRO A 206 24.19 19.57 22.15
CA PRO A 206 22.86 19.87 22.72
C PRO A 206 21.77 20.11 21.64
N ASN A 207 22.18 20.37 20.39
CA ASN A 207 21.31 20.46 19.22
C ASN A 207 21.66 19.38 18.17
N GLY A 208 22.12 18.22 18.63
CA GLY A 208 22.46 17.07 17.81
C GLY A 208 21.30 16.05 17.67
N VAL A 209 21.62 14.89 17.09
CA VAL A 209 20.63 13.84 16.76
C VAL A 209 19.93 13.32 18.02
N LEU A 210 20.67 12.96 19.06
CA LEU A 210 20.07 12.42 20.29
C LEU A 210 19.18 13.42 21.01
N ALA A 211 19.59 14.71 21.03
CA ALA A 211 18.79 15.79 21.62
C ALA A 211 17.48 15.99 20.86
N ARG A 212 17.54 15.99 19.51
CA ARG A 212 16.36 16.02 18.63
C ARG A 212 15.41 14.85 18.94
N ASP A 213 15.93 13.61 18.98
CA ASP A 213 15.11 12.42 19.14
C ASP A 213 14.44 12.36 20.53
N ARG A 214 15.13 12.84 21.57
CA ARG A 214 14.53 13.00 22.90
C ARG A 214 13.42 14.07 22.91
N ALA A 215 13.64 15.21 22.27
CA ALA A 215 12.64 16.27 22.16
C ALA A 215 11.38 15.78 21.41
N ILE A 216 11.54 15.01 20.34
CA ILE A 216 10.43 14.37 19.61
C ILE A 216 9.61 13.43 20.51
N LYS A 217 10.30 12.55 21.26
CA LYS A 217 9.61 11.64 22.18
C LYS A 217 8.82 12.37 23.26
N GLN A 218 9.34 13.50 23.74
CA GLN A 218 8.66 14.34 24.71
C GLN A 218 7.42 15.01 24.10
N LEU A 219 7.54 15.54 22.88
CA LEU A 219 6.45 16.19 22.15
C LEU A 219 5.27 15.24 21.91
N PHE A 220 5.53 13.98 21.53
CA PHE A 220 4.47 12.96 21.38
C PHE A 220 3.76 12.59 22.69
N ARG A 221 4.36 12.86 23.84
CA ARG A 221 3.74 12.61 25.16
C ARG A 221 2.88 13.77 25.65
N GLU A 222 3.00 14.95 25.04
CA GLU A 222 2.17 16.11 25.39
C GLU A 222 0.71 15.84 25.03
N ALA A 223 -0.16 15.84 26.01
CA ALA A 223 -1.57 15.53 25.86
C ALA A 223 -2.42 16.77 25.52
N ASP A 224 -2.01 17.95 26.00
CA ASP A 224 -2.72 19.19 25.73
C ASP A 224 -2.46 19.66 24.28
N PRO A 225 -3.50 19.86 23.46
CA PRO A 225 -3.35 20.23 22.05
C PRO A 225 -2.63 21.57 21.84
N ASP A 226 -2.95 22.59 22.64
CA ASP A 226 -2.37 23.92 22.49
C ASP A 226 -0.89 23.95 22.93
N GLU A 227 -0.57 23.25 24.02
CA GLU A 227 0.82 23.10 24.48
C GLU A 227 1.63 22.26 23.48
N ARG A 228 1.02 21.25 22.85
CA ARG A 228 1.66 20.45 21.79
C ARG A 228 2.03 21.30 20.58
N VAL A 229 1.17 22.22 20.15
CA VAL A 229 1.46 23.17 19.06
C VAL A 229 2.60 24.11 19.42
N LYS A 230 2.59 24.66 20.65
CA LYS A 230 3.69 25.51 21.12
C LYS A 230 5.02 24.74 21.17
N ALA A 231 4.99 23.51 21.70
CA ALA A 231 6.16 22.64 21.75
C ALA A 231 6.67 22.28 20.36
N TYR A 232 5.77 22.02 19.40
CA TYR A 232 6.13 21.77 18.01
C TYR A 232 6.84 22.98 17.37
N ASN A 233 6.30 24.18 17.53
CA ASN A 233 6.93 25.39 17.00
C ASN A 233 8.31 25.64 17.62
N ALA A 234 8.47 25.40 18.92
CA ALA A 234 9.78 25.49 19.57
C ALA A 234 10.74 24.42 19.04
N PHE A 235 10.25 23.19 18.84
CA PHE A 235 11.01 22.06 18.30
C PHE A 235 11.55 22.35 16.90
N VAL A 236 10.71 22.79 15.95
CA VAL A 236 11.17 23.04 14.55
C VAL A 236 12.16 24.19 14.46
N ASN A 237 12.07 25.17 15.38
CA ASN A 237 13.04 26.25 15.47
C ASN A 237 14.40 25.78 16.03
N GLN A 238 14.41 24.87 17.01
CA GLN A 238 15.64 24.35 17.61
C GLN A 238 16.29 23.28 16.72
N PHE A 239 15.48 22.45 16.09
CA PHE A 239 15.89 21.33 15.24
C PHE A 239 15.27 21.48 13.83
N PRO A 240 15.73 22.45 13.01
CA PRO A 240 15.18 22.62 11.67
C PRO A 240 15.45 21.37 10.81
N GLU A 241 14.44 20.95 10.03
CA GLU A 241 14.49 19.72 9.25
C GLU A 241 15.68 19.67 8.26
N GLU A 242 15.99 20.82 7.66
CA GLU A 242 17.07 20.94 6.67
C GLU A 242 18.42 20.52 7.24
N LYS A 243 18.64 20.75 8.54
CA LYS A 243 19.87 20.37 9.23
C LYS A 243 20.01 18.85 9.37
N PHE A 244 18.89 18.12 9.46
CA PHE A 244 18.86 16.67 9.71
C PHE A 244 18.49 15.88 8.46
N GLU A 245 18.59 16.47 7.28
CA GLU A 245 18.31 15.80 6.02
C GLU A 245 19.20 14.55 5.87
N GLY A 246 18.60 13.42 5.52
CA GLY A 246 19.28 12.12 5.41
C GLY A 246 19.52 11.40 6.73
N ILE A 247 19.30 12.03 7.88
CA ILE A 247 19.34 11.38 9.20
C ILE A 247 17.93 10.91 9.57
N THR A 248 17.57 9.75 9.06
CA THR A 248 16.31 9.10 9.41
C THR A 248 16.44 8.43 10.78
N THR A 249 15.31 8.20 11.39
CA THR A 249 15.20 7.33 12.55
C THR A 249 14.97 5.90 12.08
N THR A 250 14.91 4.95 12.99
CA THR A 250 14.71 3.53 12.74
C THR A 250 13.40 3.19 12.04
N THR A 251 12.53 4.16 11.76
CA THR A 251 11.29 4.01 10.99
C THR A 251 11.40 4.70 9.64
N GLU A 252 10.74 4.15 8.62
CA GLU A 252 10.73 4.70 7.25
C GLU A 252 10.10 6.11 7.15
N GLU A 253 9.34 6.53 8.16
CA GLU A 253 8.74 7.86 8.23
C GLU A 253 9.71 8.87 8.86
N LEU A 254 9.85 10.02 8.21
CA LEU A 254 10.48 11.18 8.83
C LEU A 254 9.65 11.62 10.04
N TYR A 255 10.31 11.85 11.15
CA TYR A 255 9.62 12.33 12.35
C TYR A 255 8.92 13.67 12.15
N TYR A 256 9.46 14.56 11.30
CA TYR A 256 8.86 15.86 11.00
C TYR A 256 7.48 15.71 10.35
N ASP A 257 7.33 14.82 9.36
CA ASP A 257 6.04 14.52 8.74
C ASP A 257 5.03 13.95 9.73
N LYS A 258 5.47 13.00 10.55
CA LYS A 258 4.62 12.39 11.57
C LYS A 258 4.19 13.37 12.65
N LEU A 259 5.10 14.24 13.07
CA LEU A 259 4.80 15.32 14.03
C LEU A 259 3.79 16.30 13.45
N PHE A 260 4.04 16.80 12.24
CA PHE A 260 3.15 17.74 11.57
C PHE A 260 1.74 17.14 11.39
N ARG A 261 1.66 15.90 10.95
CA ARG A 261 0.40 15.14 10.82
C ARG A 261 -0.31 15.00 12.16
N SER A 262 0.42 14.69 13.23
CA SER A 262 -0.15 14.59 14.59
C SER A 262 -0.79 15.89 15.04
N ILE A 263 -0.15 17.04 14.78
CA ILE A 263 -0.70 18.36 15.06
C ILE A 263 -1.96 18.62 14.22
N ALA A 264 -1.88 18.38 12.91
CA ALA A 264 -3.01 18.56 12.00
C ALA A 264 -4.24 17.76 12.44
N TYR A 265 -4.05 16.51 12.85
CA TYR A 265 -5.16 15.66 13.32
C TYR A 265 -5.77 16.11 14.64
N THR A 266 -4.99 16.71 15.53
CA THR A 266 -5.54 17.35 16.73
C THR A 266 -6.61 18.39 16.36
N TYR A 267 -6.31 19.27 15.40
CA TYR A 267 -7.28 20.27 14.93
C TYR A 267 -8.47 19.65 14.21
N ILE A 268 -8.23 18.68 13.33
CA ILE A 268 -9.29 18.02 12.51
C ILE A 268 -10.26 17.21 13.38
N LEU A 269 -9.72 16.33 14.23
CA LEU A 269 -10.53 15.34 14.94
C LEU A 269 -11.16 15.90 16.22
N GLU A 270 -10.42 16.69 16.98
CA GLU A 270 -10.88 17.21 18.26
C GLU A 270 -11.69 18.51 18.09
N ASN A 271 -11.20 19.43 17.28
CA ASN A 271 -11.78 20.76 17.14
C ASN A 271 -12.67 20.93 15.90
N LYS A 272 -12.65 19.96 14.96
CA LYS A 272 -13.24 20.09 13.62
C LYS A 272 -12.81 21.38 12.90
N ASP A 273 -11.60 21.84 13.20
CA ASP A 273 -10.99 23.00 12.60
C ASP A 273 -10.06 22.55 11.45
N TYR A 274 -10.47 22.82 10.24
CA TYR A 274 -9.70 22.52 9.03
C TYR A 274 -8.76 23.67 8.64
N GLY A 275 -8.87 24.83 9.29
CA GLY A 275 -8.09 26.03 8.99
C GLY A 275 -6.59 25.75 9.04
N PHE A 276 -6.12 25.13 10.13
CA PHE A 276 -4.71 24.78 10.28
C PHE A 276 -4.16 23.96 9.10
N VAL A 277 -4.89 22.95 8.65
CA VAL A 277 -4.47 22.11 7.51
C VAL A 277 -4.38 22.94 6.25
N PHE A 278 -5.44 23.70 5.95
CA PHE A 278 -5.51 24.46 4.71
C PHE A 278 -4.53 25.63 4.65
N ASP A 279 -4.18 26.22 5.79
CA ASP A 279 -3.17 27.30 5.88
C ASP A 279 -1.74 26.75 5.74
N ASN A 280 -1.55 25.45 5.94
CA ASN A 280 -0.25 24.79 5.92
C ASN A 280 -0.08 23.73 4.81
N LEU A 281 -0.98 23.66 3.82
CA LEU A 281 -0.86 22.68 2.71
C LEU A 281 0.48 22.81 1.97
N THR A 282 0.96 24.04 1.79
CA THR A 282 2.24 24.30 1.12
C THR A 282 3.45 23.78 1.90
N ASN A 283 3.31 23.58 3.22
CA ASN A 283 4.35 23.04 4.09
C ASN A 283 4.23 21.53 4.31
N ALA A 284 3.09 20.94 3.95
CA ALA A 284 2.86 19.51 4.12
C ALA A 284 3.68 18.69 3.12
N SER A 285 4.22 17.56 3.55
CA SER A 285 4.87 16.61 2.66
C SER A 285 3.87 15.95 1.70
N TYR A 286 4.38 15.32 0.64
CA TYR A 286 3.56 14.52 -0.26
C TYR A 286 2.73 13.47 0.50
N THR A 287 3.36 12.74 1.41
CA THR A 287 2.72 11.69 2.22
C THR A 287 1.58 12.27 3.07
N ASN A 288 1.81 13.42 3.72
CA ASN A 288 0.79 14.09 4.51
C ASN A 288 -0.38 14.59 3.65
N LEU A 289 -0.10 15.09 2.45
CA LEU A 289 -1.16 15.56 1.54
C LEU A 289 -2.06 14.41 1.06
N VAL A 290 -1.48 13.26 0.71
CA VAL A 290 -2.26 12.07 0.34
C VAL A 290 -3.10 11.57 1.53
N ASP A 291 -2.53 11.58 2.73
CA ASP A 291 -3.21 11.22 3.95
C ASP A 291 -4.37 12.20 4.28
N TYR A 292 -4.19 13.52 4.04
CA TYR A 292 -5.28 14.49 4.14
C TYR A 292 -6.37 14.27 3.11
N ALA A 293 -6.02 13.94 1.85
CA ALA A 293 -7.01 13.57 0.84
C ALA A 293 -7.84 12.36 1.30
N TRP A 294 -7.18 11.35 1.90
CA TRP A 294 -7.87 10.18 2.43
C TRP A 294 -8.83 10.53 3.58
N HIS A 295 -8.37 11.30 4.59
CA HIS A 295 -9.18 11.61 5.77
C HIS A 295 -10.26 12.67 5.52
N LEU A 296 -9.98 13.69 4.70
CA LEU A 296 -10.87 14.83 4.51
C LEU A 296 -11.78 14.70 3.28
N VAL A 297 -11.42 13.83 2.34
CA VAL A 297 -12.20 13.63 1.12
C VAL A 297 -12.70 12.20 1.00
N SER A 298 -11.79 11.21 0.98
CA SER A 298 -12.17 9.82 0.67
C SER A 298 -13.00 9.16 1.76
N ILE A 299 -12.63 9.28 3.04
CA ILE A 299 -13.43 8.74 4.14
C ILE A 299 -14.81 9.40 4.20
N PRO A 300 -14.94 10.74 4.23
CA PRO A 300 -16.26 11.36 4.29
C PRO A 300 -17.14 11.07 3.07
N TYR A 301 -16.55 10.95 1.87
CA TYR A 301 -17.26 10.53 0.66
C TYR A 301 -17.81 9.10 0.79
N ASN A 302 -16.96 8.13 1.15
CA ASN A 302 -17.35 6.73 1.26
C ASN A 302 -18.38 6.47 2.38
N ASN A 303 -18.38 7.30 3.43
CA ASN A 303 -19.31 7.22 4.56
C ASN A 303 -20.54 8.12 4.40
N GLU A 304 -20.62 8.87 3.29
CA GLU A 304 -21.72 9.82 3.02
C GLU A 304 -21.91 10.83 4.18
N SER A 305 -20.80 11.19 4.87
CA SER A 305 -20.83 12.03 6.07
C SER A 305 -20.66 13.52 5.78
N MET A 306 -20.41 13.90 4.53
CA MET A 306 -20.22 15.28 4.08
C MET A 306 -20.88 15.47 2.70
N SER A 307 -21.41 16.67 2.43
CA SER A 307 -21.99 17.00 1.13
C SER A 307 -20.93 17.00 0.01
N LEU A 308 -21.32 16.68 -1.21
CA LEU A 308 -20.44 16.70 -2.39
C LEU A 308 -19.79 18.08 -2.61
N ASP A 309 -20.54 19.16 -2.40
CA ASP A 309 -20.02 20.53 -2.53
C ASP A 309 -18.87 20.81 -1.53
N SER A 310 -19.03 20.35 -0.28
CA SER A 310 -17.98 20.51 0.73
C SER A 310 -16.76 19.66 0.42
N LEU A 311 -16.97 18.42 -0.04
CA LEU A 311 -15.90 17.51 -0.45
C LEU A 311 -15.12 18.08 -1.63
N GLN A 312 -15.81 18.68 -2.61
CA GLN A 312 -15.17 19.32 -3.75
C GLN A 312 -14.30 20.50 -3.33
N VAL A 313 -14.79 21.35 -2.41
CA VAL A 313 -13.99 22.48 -1.86
C VAL A 313 -12.70 21.98 -1.23
N PHE A 314 -12.73 20.88 -0.48
CA PHE A 314 -11.55 20.29 0.13
C PHE A 314 -10.61 19.70 -0.92
N ALA A 315 -11.16 18.93 -1.84
CA ALA A 315 -10.42 18.31 -2.92
C ALA A 315 -9.73 19.36 -3.82
N ASP A 316 -10.43 20.42 -4.19
CA ASP A 316 -9.91 21.52 -5.03
C ASP A 316 -8.71 22.26 -4.38
N ARG A 317 -8.54 22.16 -3.06
CA ARG A 317 -7.38 22.70 -2.35
C ARG A 317 -6.24 21.69 -2.20
N ILE A 318 -6.56 20.41 -1.96
CA ILE A 318 -5.56 19.37 -1.62
C ILE A 318 -4.91 18.78 -2.88
N PHE A 319 -5.70 18.41 -3.90
CA PHE A 319 -5.17 17.69 -5.06
C PHE A 319 -4.17 18.48 -5.90
N PRO A 320 -4.31 19.80 -6.14
CA PRO A 320 -3.27 20.58 -6.82
C PRO A 320 -1.93 20.58 -6.07
N GLU A 321 -1.95 20.54 -4.71
CA GLU A 321 -0.74 20.44 -3.90
C GLU A 321 -0.08 19.06 -4.01
N ILE A 322 -0.88 17.98 -4.07
CA ILE A 322 -0.36 16.63 -4.35
C ILE A 322 0.34 16.63 -5.71
N GLU A 323 -0.33 17.14 -6.76
CA GLU A 323 0.21 17.16 -8.12
C GLU A 323 1.50 17.98 -8.25
N SER A 324 1.59 19.10 -7.54
CA SER A 324 2.79 19.96 -7.57
C SER A 324 4.04 19.24 -7.08
N ARG A 325 3.89 18.21 -6.22
CA ARG A 325 5.00 17.47 -5.59
C ARG A 325 5.29 16.09 -6.18
N GLU A 326 4.52 15.64 -7.15
CA GLU A 326 4.74 14.33 -7.79
C GLU A 326 6.08 14.22 -8.52
N HIS A 327 6.67 15.34 -8.90
CA HIS A 327 7.89 15.37 -9.69
C HIS A 327 9.15 15.66 -8.87
N GLU A 328 9.00 16.01 -7.60
CA GLU A 328 10.12 16.31 -6.72
C GLU A 328 10.33 15.21 -5.69
N VAL A 329 11.47 14.54 -5.74
CA VAL A 329 11.82 13.50 -4.76
C VAL A 329 11.88 14.12 -3.37
N PRO A 330 11.00 13.72 -2.43
CA PRO A 330 11.03 14.26 -1.07
C PRO A 330 12.35 13.99 -0.36
N LYS A 331 12.71 14.83 0.60
CA LYS A 331 13.95 14.72 1.40
C LYS A 331 14.17 13.32 1.96
N ALA A 332 13.09 12.65 2.42
CA ALA A 332 13.12 11.29 2.95
C ALA A 332 13.63 10.23 1.96
N TYR A 333 13.45 10.47 0.68
CA TYR A 333 13.77 9.53 -0.38
C TYR A 333 14.95 9.98 -1.25
N ARG A 334 15.57 11.13 -0.95
CA ARG A 334 16.79 11.56 -1.61
C ARG A 334 17.90 10.53 -1.39
N GLY A 335 18.62 10.21 -2.44
CA GLY A 335 19.62 9.14 -2.41
C GLY A 335 19.04 7.71 -2.42
N LYS A 336 17.74 7.52 -2.24
CA LYS A 336 17.07 6.22 -2.20
C LYS A 336 16.28 5.92 -3.47
N LEU A 337 15.54 6.91 -3.98
CA LEU A 337 14.71 6.77 -5.19
C LEU A 337 15.18 7.74 -6.26
N SER A 338 15.22 7.27 -7.50
CA SER A 338 15.37 8.15 -8.65
C SER A 338 14.08 8.94 -8.91
N PRO A 339 14.12 10.06 -9.67
CA PRO A 339 12.94 10.83 -10.03
C PRO A 339 11.81 9.97 -10.66
N ASN A 340 12.15 9.03 -11.55
CA ASN A 340 11.16 8.15 -12.17
C ASN A 340 10.58 7.13 -11.18
N GLN A 341 11.41 6.56 -10.31
CA GLN A 341 10.96 5.66 -9.24
C GLN A 341 10.03 6.39 -8.28
N TRP A 342 10.41 7.62 -7.87
CA TRP A 342 9.55 8.45 -7.03
C TRP A 342 8.20 8.73 -7.70
N LYS A 343 8.22 9.20 -8.96
CA LYS A 343 6.99 9.50 -9.71
C LYS A 343 6.03 8.30 -9.77
N ALA A 344 6.57 7.11 -10.03
CA ALA A 344 5.77 5.88 -10.06
C ALA A 344 5.20 5.54 -8.67
N MET A 345 6.00 5.68 -7.61
CA MET A 345 5.58 5.45 -6.24
C MET A 345 4.54 6.47 -5.78
N ALA A 346 4.76 7.74 -6.07
CA ALA A 346 3.82 8.82 -5.76
C ALA A 346 2.46 8.59 -6.42
N LEU A 347 2.45 8.33 -7.72
CA LEU A 347 1.21 8.06 -8.44
C LEU A 347 0.46 6.83 -7.86
N LYS A 348 1.20 5.77 -7.53
CA LYS A 348 0.61 4.57 -6.90
C LYS A 348 0.01 4.89 -5.52
N ALA A 349 0.71 5.69 -4.72
CA ALA A 349 0.24 6.07 -3.39
C ALA A 349 -1.04 6.91 -3.42
N ALA A 350 -1.21 7.80 -4.41
CA ALA A 350 -2.36 8.67 -4.54
C ALA A 350 -3.48 8.12 -5.46
N ALA A 351 -3.30 6.96 -6.09
CA ALA A 351 -4.22 6.46 -7.11
C ALA A 351 -5.66 6.27 -6.60
N SER A 352 -5.82 5.79 -5.36
CA SER A 352 -7.13 5.62 -4.70
C SER A 352 -7.82 6.98 -4.48
N GLU A 353 -7.05 7.98 -4.05
CA GLU A 353 -7.56 9.32 -3.77
C GLU A 353 -7.94 10.04 -5.06
N TYR A 354 -7.14 9.92 -6.11
CA TYR A 354 -7.49 10.43 -7.44
C TYR A 354 -8.75 9.77 -8.02
N LEU A 355 -8.92 8.46 -7.79
CA LEU A 355 -10.14 7.78 -8.20
C LEU A 355 -11.37 8.30 -7.44
N THR A 356 -11.26 8.50 -6.13
CA THR A 356 -12.34 9.08 -5.32
C THR A 356 -12.67 10.49 -5.78
N TYR A 357 -11.66 11.31 -6.08
CA TYR A 357 -11.92 12.63 -6.63
C TYR A 357 -12.58 12.59 -8.01
N ALA A 358 -12.17 11.67 -8.89
CA ALA A 358 -12.84 11.47 -10.18
C ALA A 358 -14.32 11.08 -10.00
N LYS A 359 -14.67 10.28 -8.98
CA LYS A 359 -16.07 9.95 -8.65
C LYS A 359 -16.86 11.18 -8.22
N ILE A 360 -16.32 12.01 -7.33
CA ILE A 360 -16.94 13.26 -6.90
C ILE A 360 -17.18 14.18 -8.10
N LEU A 361 -16.19 14.33 -8.99
CA LEU A 361 -16.31 15.14 -10.20
C LEU A 361 -17.36 14.59 -11.18
N ASN A 362 -17.48 13.27 -11.32
CA ASN A 362 -18.52 12.64 -12.12
C ASN A 362 -19.92 12.96 -11.57
N GLU A 363 -20.12 12.87 -10.26
CA GLU A 363 -21.40 13.20 -9.61
C GLU A 363 -21.75 14.69 -9.71
N GLN A 364 -20.73 15.57 -9.69
CA GLN A 364 -20.84 17.00 -9.93
C GLN A 364 -20.92 17.39 -11.42
N GLN A 365 -20.89 16.40 -12.32
CA GLN A 365 -20.94 16.56 -13.77
C GLN A 365 -19.74 17.37 -14.35
N ASP A 366 -18.62 17.47 -13.63
CA ASP A 366 -17.38 18.04 -14.16
C ASP A 366 -16.58 16.98 -14.92
N TYR A 367 -17.11 16.55 -16.03
CA TYR A 367 -16.56 15.48 -16.87
C TYR A 367 -15.18 15.78 -17.45
N LYS A 368 -14.83 17.07 -17.55
CA LYS A 368 -13.50 17.46 -18.05
C LYS A 368 -12.41 17.13 -17.04
N ARG A 369 -12.60 17.49 -15.76
CA ARG A 369 -11.64 17.17 -14.71
C ARG A 369 -11.70 15.68 -14.35
N GLU A 370 -12.87 15.06 -14.34
CA GLU A 370 -13.01 13.60 -14.21
C GLU A 370 -12.10 12.87 -15.21
N ALA A 371 -12.22 13.20 -16.51
CA ALA A 371 -11.40 12.57 -17.55
C ALA A 371 -9.90 12.78 -17.36
N TYR A 372 -9.50 13.95 -16.85
CA TYR A 372 -8.10 14.23 -16.53
C TYR A 372 -7.56 13.26 -15.48
N TYR A 373 -8.26 13.11 -14.35
CA TYR A 373 -7.83 12.22 -13.27
C TYR A 373 -7.91 10.74 -13.67
N LEU A 374 -8.93 10.31 -14.39
CA LEU A 374 -9.01 8.95 -14.95
C LEU A 374 -7.81 8.64 -15.85
N ASN A 375 -7.44 9.55 -16.75
CA ASN A 375 -6.28 9.35 -17.63
C ASN A 375 -4.97 9.28 -16.83
N LYS A 376 -4.85 10.07 -15.76
CA LYS A 376 -3.67 10.10 -14.89
C LYS A 376 -3.40 8.74 -14.24
N ILE A 377 -4.43 8.05 -13.79
CA ILE A 377 -4.33 6.76 -13.08
C ILE A 377 -4.58 5.54 -13.97
N ALA A 378 -4.83 5.75 -15.26
CA ALA A 378 -5.19 4.68 -16.20
C ALA A 378 -4.17 3.54 -16.24
N ALA A 379 -2.87 3.85 -16.21
CA ALA A 379 -1.80 2.84 -16.25
C ALA A 379 -1.81 1.88 -15.05
N LEU A 380 -2.41 2.29 -13.93
CA LEU A 380 -2.48 1.51 -12.69
C LEU A 380 -3.82 0.78 -12.52
N LEU A 381 -4.92 1.40 -12.95
CA LEU A 381 -6.26 0.95 -12.56
C LEU A 381 -7.11 0.41 -13.72
N LYS A 382 -6.76 0.75 -14.96
CA LYS A 382 -7.54 0.33 -16.13
C LYS A 382 -7.49 -1.19 -16.27
N TYR A 383 -8.66 -1.81 -16.34
CA TYR A 383 -8.95 -3.25 -16.28
C TYR A 383 -8.79 -3.90 -14.89
N GLU A 384 -8.01 -3.31 -13.98
CA GLU A 384 -7.68 -3.90 -12.66
C GLU A 384 -8.64 -3.45 -11.55
N ASN A 385 -9.29 -2.30 -11.71
CA ASN A 385 -10.17 -1.72 -10.70
C ASN A 385 -11.57 -1.49 -11.24
N THR A 386 -12.57 -2.11 -10.63
CA THR A 386 -13.96 -2.07 -11.09
C THR A 386 -14.58 -0.66 -11.03
N GLU A 387 -14.30 0.12 -9.98
CA GLU A 387 -14.83 1.49 -9.86
C GLU A 387 -14.27 2.40 -10.98
N TYR A 388 -12.96 2.28 -11.26
CA TYR A 388 -12.33 2.95 -12.40
C TYR A 388 -12.97 2.51 -13.72
N ASN A 389 -13.14 1.20 -13.93
CA ASN A 389 -13.69 0.65 -15.17
C ASN A 389 -15.11 1.13 -15.40
N ALA A 390 -15.93 1.25 -14.35
CA ALA A 390 -17.28 1.78 -14.45
C ALA A 390 -17.30 3.26 -14.90
N LEU A 391 -16.48 4.12 -14.28
CA LEU A 391 -16.36 5.53 -14.67
C LEU A 391 -15.85 5.68 -16.10
N TYR A 392 -14.83 4.93 -16.48
CA TYR A 392 -14.27 4.97 -17.83
C TYR A 392 -15.29 4.48 -18.88
N THR A 393 -16.11 3.47 -18.56
CA THR A 393 -17.22 3.04 -19.40
C THR A 393 -18.23 4.17 -19.59
N GLN A 394 -18.64 4.85 -18.51
CA GLN A 394 -19.55 6.00 -18.58
C GLN A 394 -18.96 7.14 -19.43
N GLN A 395 -17.65 7.39 -19.30
CA GLN A 395 -16.96 8.38 -20.14
C GLN A 395 -17.04 8.03 -21.62
N LEU A 396 -16.81 6.75 -21.99
CA LEU A 396 -16.93 6.31 -23.40
C LEU A 396 -18.37 6.46 -23.93
N VAL A 397 -19.36 6.09 -23.12
CA VAL A 397 -20.78 6.24 -23.47
C VAL A 397 -21.14 7.72 -23.68
N ARG A 398 -20.71 8.64 -22.80
CA ARG A 398 -20.93 10.08 -22.96
C ARG A 398 -20.25 10.68 -24.21
N GLN A 399 -19.17 10.06 -24.68
CA GLN A 399 -18.45 10.44 -25.90
C GLN A 399 -19.02 9.81 -27.17
N ASP A 400 -20.15 9.08 -27.07
CA ASP A 400 -20.76 8.33 -28.19
C ASP A 400 -19.84 7.28 -28.83
N LYS A 401 -18.94 6.70 -27.98
CA LYS A 401 -17.98 5.67 -28.36
C LYS A 401 -18.44 4.28 -27.93
N MET A 402 -19.63 3.89 -28.35
CA MET A 402 -20.27 2.67 -27.86
C MET A 402 -19.48 1.38 -28.23
N ASP A 403 -18.92 1.30 -29.44
CA ASP A 403 -18.11 0.14 -29.86
C ASP A 403 -16.85 -0.02 -28.99
N GLU A 404 -16.21 1.10 -28.62
CA GLU A 404 -15.07 1.10 -27.70
C GLU A 404 -15.53 0.68 -26.29
N ALA A 405 -16.69 1.14 -25.83
CA ALA A 405 -17.25 0.78 -24.53
C ALA A 405 -17.55 -0.73 -24.45
N VAL A 406 -18.20 -1.31 -25.46
CA VAL A 406 -18.49 -2.76 -25.53
C VAL A 406 -17.18 -3.58 -25.52
N SER A 407 -16.20 -3.16 -26.32
CA SER A 407 -14.89 -3.83 -26.38
C SER A 407 -14.15 -3.75 -25.05
N PHE A 408 -14.23 -2.61 -24.38
CA PHE A 408 -13.64 -2.39 -23.06
C PHE A 408 -14.32 -3.24 -21.99
N ILE A 409 -15.65 -3.26 -21.94
CA ILE A 409 -16.42 -4.10 -21.00
C ILE A 409 -16.08 -5.59 -21.21
N ALA A 410 -15.98 -6.04 -22.46
CA ALA A 410 -15.59 -7.43 -22.75
C ALA A 410 -14.17 -7.76 -22.23
N ALA A 411 -13.24 -6.80 -22.29
CA ALA A 411 -11.91 -6.97 -21.70
C ALA A 411 -11.97 -7.04 -20.16
N CYS A 412 -12.75 -6.17 -19.53
CA CYS A 412 -12.97 -6.19 -18.08
C CYS A 412 -13.66 -7.48 -17.61
N LEU A 413 -14.59 -8.05 -18.40
CA LEU A 413 -15.23 -9.34 -18.13
C LEU A 413 -14.22 -10.50 -18.10
N ARG A 414 -13.24 -10.50 -18.99
CA ARG A 414 -12.17 -11.52 -19.00
C ARG A 414 -11.29 -11.47 -17.75
N GLN A 415 -11.12 -10.29 -17.17
CA GLN A 415 -10.37 -10.09 -15.92
C GLN A 415 -11.27 -10.08 -14.68
N ASN A 416 -12.55 -10.38 -14.86
CA ASN A 416 -13.54 -10.43 -13.79
C ASN A 416 -13.69 -9.11 -12.98
N ASN A 417 -13.49 -7.96 -13.64
CA ASN A 417 -13.52 -6.62 -13.06
C ASN A 417 -14.62 -5.74 -13.69
N THR A 418 -15.88 -6.19 -13.59
CA THR A 418 -17.06 -5.48 -14.10
C THR A 418 -18.06 -5.15 -13.00
N SER A 419 -18.75 -4.01 -13.15
CA SER A 419 -19.87 -3.61 -12.32
C SER A 419 -21.23 -3.96 -12.96
N PRO A 420 -22.34 -3.96 -12.18
CA PRO A 420 -23.68 -4.11 -12.73
C PRO A 420 -24.03 -3.08 -13.79
N GLU A 421 -23.60 -1.81 -13.63
CA GLU A 421 -23.86 -0.71 -14.57
C GLU A 421 -23.16 -0.97 -15.92
N MET A 422 -21.92 -1.47 -15.89
CA MET A 422 -21.20 -1.89 -17.10
C MET A 422 -21.94 -3.02 -17.82
N LEU A 423 -22.44 -4.01 -17.10
CA LEU A 423 -23.24 -5.10 -17.66
C LEU A 423 -24.57 -4.60 -18.22
N GLN A 424 -25.17 -3.58 -17.62
CA GLN A 424 -26.39 -2.96 -18.15
C GLN A 424 -26.11 -2.27 -19.49
N VAL A 425 -25.02 -1.50 -19.62
CA VAL A 425 -24.58 -0.91 -20.91
C VAL A 425 -24.40 -1.99 -21.96
N LEU A 426 -23.73 -3.08 -21.63
CA LEU A 426 -23.52 -4.21 -22.55
C LEU A 426 -24.83 -4.88 -22.96
N LYS A 427 -25.78 -5.03 -22.01
CA LYS A 427 -27.10 -5.62 -22.26
C LYS A 427 -27.94 -4.75 -23.18
N ASP A 428 -27.97 -3.45 -22.94
CA ASP A 428 -28.75 -2.49 -23.73
C ASP A 428 -28.26 -2.50 -25.19
N GLU A 429 -26.95 -2.52 -25.41
CA GLU A 429 -26.38 -2.58 -26.75
C GLU A 429 -26.60 -3.95 -27.44
N TYR A 430 -26.53 -5.04 -26.66
CA TYR A 430 -26.87 -6.37 -27.13
C TYR A 430 -28.31 -6.45 -27.66
N LEU A 431 -29.27 -5.90 -26.90
CA LEU A 431 -30.69 -5.86 -27.29
C LEU A 431 -30.95 -4.95 -28.50
N LYS A 432 -30.28 -3.77 -28.57
CA LYS A 432 -30.36 -2.89 -29.75
C LYS A 432 -29.88 -3.57 -31.04
N SER A 433 -28.96 -4.55 -30.92
CA SER A 433 -28.50 -5.35 -32.06
C SER A 433 -29.52 -6.39 -32.54
N GLY A 434 -30.74 -6.43 -31.98
CA GLY A 434 -31.84 -7.30 -32.38
C GLY A 434 -31.75 -8.72 -31.80
N LYS A 435 -30.95 -8.94 -30.77
CA LYS A 435 -30.78 -10.25 -30.10
C LYS A 435 -31.76 -10.41 -28.94
N GLU A 436 -32.08 -11.65 -28.60
CA GLU A 436 -33.05 -11.97 -27.55
C GLU A 436 -32.42 -11.91 -26.15
N LEU A 437 -33.18 -11.42 -25.16
CA LEU A 437 -32.74 -11.34 -23.76
C LEU A 437 -32.38 -12.72 -23.17
N SER A 438 -33.08 -13.79 -23.58
CA SER A 438 -32.81 -15.16 -23.16
C SER A 438 -31.37 -15.60 -23.39
N ASP A 439 -30.73 -15.10 -24.46
CA ASP A 439 -29.42 -15.52 -24.91
C ASP A 439 -28.30 -14.64 -24.34
N PHE A 440 -28.67 -13.58 -23.61
CA PHE A 440 -27.68 -12.65 -23.04
C PHE A 440 -26.75 -13.30 -22.02
N LYS A 441 -27.25 -14.22 -21.20
CA LYS A 441 -26.41 -14.98 -20.25
C LYS A 441 -25.31 -15.78 -20.96
N ASP A 442 -25.66 -16.47 -22.04
CA ASP A 442 -24.71 -17.26 -22.84
C ASP A 442 -23.72 -16.37 -23.58
N TYR A 443 -24.17 -15.21 -24.05
CA TYR A 443 -23.30 -14.20 -24.63
C TYR A 443 -22.25 -13.69 -23.65
N VAL A 444 -22.63 -13.32 -22.42
CA VAL A 444 -21.70 -12.87 -21.38
C VAL A 444 -20.74 -14.02 -20.98
N ALA A 445 -21.24 -15.24 -20.84
CA ALA A 445 -20.41 -16.40 -20.56
C ALA A 445 -19.37 -16.65 -21.67
N GLY A 446 -19.76 -16.46 -22.93
CA GLY A 446 -18.87 -16.57 -24.09
C GLY A 446 -17.76 -15.51 -24.10
N LEU A 447 -17.99 -14.31 -23.56
CA LEU A 447 -16.97 -13.27 -23.42
C LEU A 447 -15.94 -13.57 -22.31
N LYS A 448 -16.29 -14.39 -21.31
CA LYS A 448 -15.46 -14.77 -20.17
C LYS A 448 -14.54 -15.99 -20.42
N THR A 449 -14.55 -16.58 -21.60
CA THR A 449 -13.78 -17.78 -21.88
C THR A 449 -12.26 -17.54 -21.81
N GLY A 450 -11.57 -18.26 -20.91
CA GLY A 450 -10.12 -18.23 -20.76
C GLY A 450 -9.63 -19.32 -19.79
N ALA A 451 -8.42 -19.83 -20.02
CA ALA A 451 -7.80 -20.85 -19.16
C ALA A 451 -7.55 -20.37 -17.72
N GLU A 452 -7.45 -19.07 -17.51
CA GLU A 452 -7.27 -18.43 -16.19
C GLU A 452 -8.52 -18.60 -15.33
N ASN A 453 -9.71 -18.32 -15.85
CA ASN A 453 -10.97 -18.52 -15.14
C ASN A 453 -11.20 -19.97 -14.68
N GLN A 454 -10.69 -20.95 -15.42
CA GLN A 454 -10.82 -22.36 -15.04
C GLN A 454 -9.89 -22.70 -13.86
N LYS A 455 -8.66 -22.18 -13.86
CA LYS A 455 -7.71 -22.36 -12.74
C LYS A 455 -8.20 -21.72 -11.46
N GLU A 456 -8.79 -20.51 -11.55
CA GLU A 456 -9.38 -19.81 -10.40
C GLU A 456 -10.53 -20.63 -9.79
N LYS A 457 -11.41 -21.16 -10.61
CA LYS A 457 -12.50 -22.05 -10.15
C LYS A 457 -11.97 -23.32 -9.48
N GLU A 458 -10.96 -23.95 -10.05
CA GLU A 458 -10.34 -25.14 -9.46
C GLU A 458 -9.67 -24.81 -8.13
N ALA A 459 -8.94 -23.69 -8.03
CA ALA A 459 -8.34 -23.22 -6.79
C ALA A 459 -9.41 -22.96 -5.70
N LEU A 460 -10.48 -22.25 -6.04
CA LEU A 460 -11.59 -21.98 -5.13
C LEU A 460 -12.22 -23.24 -4.56
N LEU A 461 -12.41 -24.27 -5.38
CA LEU A 461 -12.97 -25.54 -4.92
C LEU A 461 -12.04 -26.33 -3.98
N THR A 462 -10.74 -26.03 -3.97
CA THR A 462 -9.80 -26.61 -2.99
C THR A 462 -9.96 -26.00 -1.58
N GLU A 463 -10.60 -24.83 -1.46
CA GLU A 463 -10.85 -24.16 -0.19
C GLU A 463 -12.12 -24.67 0.53
N LEU A 464 -12.87 -25.57 -0.11
CA LEU A 464 -14.10 -26.10 0.48
C LEU A 464 -13.81 -26.86 1.77
N ILE A 465 -14.62 -26.56 2.77
CA ILE A 465 -14.61 -27.22 4.08
C ILE A 465 -15.90 -28.02 4.28
N LYS A 466 -15.99 -28.77 5.36
CA LYS A 466 -17.24 -29.40 5.82
C LYS A 466 -17.25 -29.38 7.33
N LYS A 467 -17.91 -28.36 7.89
CA LYS A 467 -17.98 -28.17 9.34
C LYS A 467 -19.45 -28.04 9.76
N PRO A 468 -19.87 -28.67 10.87
CA PRO A 468 -21.21 -28.45 11.39
C PRO A 468 -21.38 -27.00 11.80
N ILE A 469 -22.55 -26.42 11.53
CA ILE A 469 -22.89 -25.07 11.94
C ILE A 469 -24.04 -25.11 12.96
N GLU A 470 -23.96 -24.25 13.97
CA GLU A 470 -25.00 -24.17 14.98
C GLU A 470 -26.20 -23.40 14.43
N ASP A 471 -27.41 -23.82 14.87
CA ASP A 471 -28.67 -23.20 14.48
C ASP A 471 -28.83 -21.78 15.06
N PHE A 472 -29.58 -20.96 14.36
CA PHE A 472 -30.06 -19.66 14.85
C PHE A 472 -31.58 -19.49 14.59
N SER A 473 -32.19 -18.59 15.32
CA SER A 473 -33.55 -18.12 15.10
C SER A 473 -33.52 -16.59 15.17
N LEU A 474 -33.75 -15.92 14.03
CA LEU A 474 -33.61 -14.47 13.89
C LEU A 474 -34.83 -13.85 13.24
N GLU A 475 -35.12 -12.61 13.63
CA GLU A 475 -36.18 -11.79 13.02
C GLU A 475 -35.81 -11.41 11.59
N SER A 476 -36.75 -11.59 10.66
CA SER A 476 -36.58 -11.23 9.25
C SER A 476 -37.23 -9.87 8.94
N SER A 477 -36.60 -9.11 8.05
CA SER A 477 -37.17 -7.89 7.47
C SER A 477 -38.46 -8.13 6.68
N TYR A 478 -38.72 -9.36 6.23
CA TYR A 478 -39.97 -9.76 5.58
C TYR A 478 -41.05 -10.20 6.58
N GLY A 479 -40.72 -10.14 7.87
CA GLY A 479 -41.61 -10.52 8.98
C GLY A 479 -41.44 -11.97 9.41
N GLY A 480 -41.70 -12.20 10.71
CA GLY A 480 -41.56 -13.52 11.32
C GLY A 480 -40.12 -13.87 11.71
N MET A 481 -39.93 -15.14 12.06
CA MET A 481 -38.64 -15.68 12.49
C MET A 481 -38.11 -16.65 11.43
N VAL A 482 -36.84 -16.54 11.11
CA VAL A 482 -36.09 -17.48 10.25
C VAL A 482 -35.23 -18.35 11.15
N ASN A 483 -35.44 -19.68 11.08
CA ASN A 483 -34.56 -20.66 11.72
C ASN A 483 -33.69 -21.33 10.66
N LEU A 484 -32.39 -21.43 10.91
CA LEU A 484 -31.50 -22.06 9.94
C LEU A 484 -31.82 -23.52 9.68
N LYS A 485 -32.23 -24.28 10.73
CA LYS A 485 -32.62 -25.69 10.59
C LYS A 485 -33.86 -25.91 9.68
N ASP A 486 -34.72 -24.90 9.55
CA ASP A 486 -35.91 -25.00 8.68
C ASP A 486 -35.52 -24.80 7.19
N GLN A 487 -34.24 -24.49 6.91
CA GLN A 487 -33.68 -24.35 5.58
C GLN A 487 -32.95 -25.63 5.10
N LEU A 488 -32.98 -26.73 5.88
CA LEU A 488 -32.44 -28.01 5.44
C LEU A 488 -33.05 -28.42 4.10
N GLY A 489 -32.23 -29.00 3.22
CA GLY A 489 -32.60 -29.30 1.84
C GLY A 489 -32.31 -28.18 0.85
N LYS A 490 -31.91 -26.98 1.34
CA LYS A 490 -31.51 -25.85 0.49
C LYS A 490 -30.05 -25.45 0.74
N ILE A 491 -29.42 -24.83 -0.24
CA ILE A 491 -28.15 -24.12 -0.05
C ILE A 491 -28.46 -22.74 0.52
N VAL A 492 -27.81 -22.38 1.61
CA VAL A 492 -27.99 -21.09 2.27
C VAL A 492 -26.72 -20.26 2.16
N VAL A 493 -26.85 -19.05 1.62
CA VAL A 493 -25.77 -18.05 1.56
C VAL A 493 -26.06 -16.97 2.58
N ILE A 494 -25.14 -16.73 3.51
CA ILE A 494 -25.25 -15.70 4.53
C ILE A 494 -24.16 -14.65 4.26
N ASP A 495 -24.56 -13.37 4.16
CA ASP A 495 -23.64 -12.22 4.15
C ASP A 495 -23.83 -11.42 5.45
N MET A 496 -22.78 -11.38 6.29
CA MET A 496 -22.80 -10.62 7.55
C MET A 496 -22.26 -9.21 7.29
N TRP A 497 -23.05 -8.22 7.67
CA TRP A 497 -22.80 -6.83 7.36
C TRP A 497 -23.33 -5.86 8.43
N ALA A 498 -23.04 -4.55 8.29
CA ALA A 498 -23.60 -3.48 9.12
C ALA A 498 -23.76 -2.19 8.29
N THR A 499 -24.64 -1.30 8.75
CA THR A 499 -24.90 -0.02 8.06
C THR A 499 -23.68 0.90 8.03
N TRP A 500 -22.80 0.81 9.01
CA TRP A 500 -21.55 1.57 9.10
C TRP A 500 -20.38 0.95 8.31
N CYS A 501 -20.51 -0.28 7.81
CA CYS A 501 -19.44 -1.03 7.16
C CYS A 501 -19.33 -0.65 5.68
N ALA A 502 -18.42 0.25 5.33
CA ALA A 502 -18.19 0.67 3.95
C ALA A 502 -17.83 -0.47 2.99
N PRO A 503 -16.87 -1.40 3.31
CA PRO A 503 -16.59 -2.53 2.42
C PRO A 503 -17.76 -3.50 2.26
N CYS A 504 -18.64 -3.61 3.27
CA CYS A 504 -19.86 -4.41 3.15
C CYS A 504 -20.81 -3.81 2.09
N LYS A 505 -21.05 -2.49 2.17
CA LYS A 505 -21.88 -1.77 1.19
C LYS A 505 -21.31 -1.87 -0.23
N LYS A 506 -19.98 -1.80 -0.38
CA LYS A 506 -19.30 -1.99 -1.68
C LYS A 506 -19.45 -3.41 -2.24
N ALA A 507 -19.62 -4.43 -1.42
CA ALA A 507 -19.84 -5.81 -1.85
C ALA A 507 -21.29 -6.08 -2.34
N MET A 508 -22.26 -5.29 -1.88
CA MET A 508 -23.71 -5.52 -2.15
C MET A 508 -24.09 -5.57 -3.63
N PRO A 509 -23.51 -4.75 -4.54
CA PRO A 509 -23.77 -4.90 -5.97
C PRO A 509 -23.43 -6.30 -6.50
N GLY A 510 -22.33 -6.90 -6.05
CA GLY A 510 -21.96 -8.28 -6.39
C GLY A 510 -22.94 -9.31 -5.80
N MET A 511 -23.36 -9.10 -4.56
CA MET A 511 -24.38 -9.95 -3.93
C MET A 511 -25.72 -9.85 -4.67
N LYS A 512 -26.12 -8.63 -5.10
CA LYS A 512 -27.33 -8.46 -5.93
C LYS A 512 -27.26 -9.28 -7.22
N MET A 513 -26.12 -9.29 -7.91
CA MET A 513 -25.93 -10.10 -9.13
C MET A 513 -26.19 -11.59 -8.87
N VAL A 514 -25.81 -12.10 -7.70
CA VAL A 514 -26.03 -13.51 -7.32
C VAL A 514 -27.48 -13.74 -6.94
N VAL A 515 -28.08 -12.88 -6.12
CA VAL A 515 -29.49 -12.96 -5.74
C VAL A 515 -30.39 -12.95 -6.98
N ASP A 516 -30.16 -12.01 -7.89
CA ASP A 516 -30.89 -11.93 -9.17
C ASP A 516 -30.70 -13.19 -10.04
N HIS A 517 -29.49 -13.79 -10.01
CA HIS A 517 -29.22 -15.00 -10.77
C HIS A 517 -30.00 -16.21 -10.28
N TYR A 518 -30.24 -16.33 -8.96
CA TYR A 518 -30.98 -17.42 -8.33
C TYR A 518 -32.40 -17.04 -7.92
N ALA A 519 -32.95 -15.94 -8.42
CA ALA A 519 -34.29 -15.46 -8.02
C ALA A 519 -35.39 -16.53 -8.22
N ASP A 520 -35.29 -17.33 -9.26
CA ASP A 520 -36.24 -18.40 -9.61
C ASP A 520 -35.83 -19.77 -9.05
N ASP A 521 -34.73 -19.90 -8.32
CA ASP A 521 -34.25 -21.18 -7.76
C ASP A 521 -34.63 -21.32 -6.27
N ALA A 522 -35.74 -22.02 -6.01
CA ALA A 522 -36.23 -22.24 -4.67
C ALA A 522 -35.27 -23.04 -3.74
N ASN A 523 -34.23 -23.69 -4.31
CA ASN A 523 -33.27 -24.48 -3.56
C ASN A 523 -32.06 -23.67 -3.07
N VAL A 524 -31.98 -22.36 -3.39
CA VAL A 524 -30.95 -21.46 -2.91
C VAL A 524 -31.59 -20.31 -2.14
N LYS A 525 -31.08 -20.02 -0.95
CA LYS A 525 -31.56 -18.92 -0.10
C LYS A 525 -30.44 -18.00 0.25
N PHE A 526 -30.73 -16.71 0.25
CA PHE A 526 -29.80 -15.64 0.62
C PHE A 526 -30.35 -14.91 1.84
N TYR A 527 -29.49 -14.73 2.83
CA TYR A 527 -29.78 -13.95 4.03
C TYR A 527 -28.68 -12.93 4.28
N PHE A 528 -29.07 -11.70 4.57
CA PHE A 528 -28.17 -10.60 4.89
C PHE A 528 -28.25 -10.34 6.39
N LEU A 529 -27.26 -10.88 7.14
CA LEU A 529 -27.24 -10.78 8.60
C LEU A 529 -26.70 -9.41 9.02
N ASP A 530 -27.60 -8.52 9.44
CA ASP A 530 -27.26 -7.22 10.01
C ASP A 530 -26.78 -7.41 11.45
N THR A 531 -25.49 -7.11 11.69
CA THR A 531 -24.80 -7.42 12.95
C THR A 531 -23.83 -6.30 13.35
N GLN A 532 -23.37 -6.30 14.61
CA GLN A 532 -22.39 -5.34 15.15
C GLN A 532 -22.80 -3.86 15.03
N GLU A 533 -24.08 -3.58 15.03
CA GLU A 533 -24.62 -2.22 14.99
C GLU A 533 -24.40 -1.46 16.30
N TYR A 534 -24.13 -0.15 16.19
CA TYR A 534 -23.83 0.72 17.33
C TYR A 534 -24.99 1.64 17.72
N VAL A 535 -25.99 1.79 16.84
CA VAL A 535 -27.09 2.74 17.04
C VAL A 535 -28.39 2.00 17.35
N LYS A 536 -29.23 2.56 18.21
CA LYS A 536 -30.47 1.89 18.65
C LYS A 536 -31.52 1.76 17.54
N ASP A 537 -31.53 2.68 16.59
CA ASP A 537 -32.45 2.74 15.46
C ASP A 537 -31.93 2.03 14.19
N TYR A 538 -30.94 1.14 14.33
CA TYR A 538 -30.27 0.50 13.20
C TYR A 538 -31.24 -0.23 12.26
N LYS A 539 -32.28 -0.91 12.76
CA LYS A 539 -33.26 -1.60 11.90
C LYS A 539 -33.96 -0.67 10.92
N THR A 540 -34.30 0.55 11.37
CA THR A 540 -34.91 1.58 10.51
C THR A 540 -33.91 2.06 9.46
N LYS A 541 -32.65 2.27 9.86
CA LYS A 541 -31.57 2.67 8.92
C LYS A 541 -31.26 1.58 7.91
N THR A 542 -31.20 0.34 8.34
CA THR A 542 -31.03 -0.82 7.47
C THR A 542 -32.14 -0.92 6.44
N ALA A 543 -33.42 -0.83 6.89
CA ALA A 543 -34.56 -0.88 5.98
C ALA A 543 -34.53 0.26 4.95
N ALA A 544 -34.29 1.50 5.40
CA ALA A 544 -34.18 2.66 4.51
C ALA A 544 -33.06 2.51 3.48
N PHE A 545 -31.88 2.01 3.89
CA PHE A 545 -30.76 1.78 2.98
C PHE A 545 -31.08 0.71 1.93
N ILE A 546 -31.67 -0.43 2.32
CA ILE A 546 -32.03 -1.51 1.39
C ILE A 546 -33.10 -1.03 0.40
N GLU A 547 -34.09 -0.24 0.86
CA GLU A 547 -35.14 0.34 0.01
C GLU A 547 -34.55 1.39 -0.97
N GLU A 548 -33.73 2.32 -0.47
CA GLU A 548 -33.09 3.36 -1.31
C GLU A 548 -32.26 2.75 -2.46
N LYS A 549 -31.53 1.66 -2.18
CA LYS A 549 -30.68 1.00 -3.18
C LYS A 549 -31.42 -0.07 -3.99
N GLU A 550 -32.72 -0.26 -3.76
CA GLU A 550 -33.57 -1.25 -4.45
C GLU A 550 -32.96 -2.67 -4.41
N TYR A 551 -32.40 -3.05 -3.23
CA TYR A 551 -31.83 -4.38 -3.06
C TYR A 551 -32.92 -5.41 -2.72
N PRO A 552 -33.02 -6.55 -3.46
CA PRO A 552 -33.97 -7.61 -3.16
C PRO A 552 -33.46 -8.52 -2.03
N PHE A 553 -33.04 -7.92 -0.90
CA PHE A 553 -32.35 -8.62 0.17
C PHE A 553 -33.27 -8.90 1.36
N GLU A 554 -33.34 -10.17 1.76
CA GLU A 554 -33.95 -10.56 3.02
C GLU A 554 -32.92 -10.36 4.15
N VAL A 555 -33.15 -9.32 4.97
CA VAL A 555 -32.27 -8.99 6.11
C VAL A 555 -32.72 -9.76 7.34
N LEU A 556 -31.77 -10.40 8.02
CA LEU A 556 -31.94 -10.96 9.34
C LEU A 556 -31.26 -10.05 10.36
N TYR A 557 -31.94 -9.75 11.45
CA TYR A 557 -31.40 -8.90 12.51
C TYR A 557 -30.76 -9.78 13.60
N ASP A 558 -29.47 -9.60 13.84
CA ASP A 558 -28.72 -10.40 14.82
C ASP A 558 -29.30 -10.21 16.23
N ALA A 559 -29.27 -11.27 17.00
CA ALA A 559 -29.74 -11.24 18.37
C ALA A 559 -28.79 -10.46 19.28
N VAL A 560 -29.35 -9.82 20.30
CA VAL A 560 -28.54 -9.07 21.27
C VAL A 560 -27.69 -10.02 22.09
N ASN A 561 -26.40 -9.80 22.11
CA ASN A 561 -25.46 -10.51 22.97
C ASN A 561 -25.64 -10.01 24.42
N PRO A 562 -25.99 -10.88 25.35
CA PRO A 562 -26.24 -10.48 26.75
C PRO A 562 -24.97 -10.01 27.48
N GLU A 563 -23.79 -10.36 27.00
CA GLU A 563 -22.52 -9.97 27.63
C GLU A 563 -22.19 -8.49 27.42
N ASN A 564 -22.59 -7.89 26.29
CA ASN A 564 -22.24 -6.51 25.95
C ASN A 564 -23.40 -5.66 25.43
N GLY A 565 -24.60 -6.23 25.29
CA GLY A 565 -25.80 -5.52 24.86
C GLY A 565 -25.83 -5.13 23.37
N LYS A 566 -24.94 -5.67 22.53
CA LYS A 566 -24.89 -5.39 21.09
C LYS A 566 -25.59 -6.46 20.27
N PRO A 567 -26.18 -6.14 19.10
CA PRO A 567 -26.76 -7.12 18.19
C PRO A 567 -25.63 -7.84 17.42
N GLU A 568 -25.04 -8.85 18.03
CA GLU A 568 -23.90 -9.59 17.49
C GLU A 568 -23.79 -11.03 18.04
N MET A 569 -24.88 -11.61 18.53
CA MET A 569 -24.83 -12.91 19.19
C MET A 569 -24.45 -14.04 18.22
N VAL A 570 -25.08 -14.09 17.04
CA VAL A 570 -24.79 -15.09 16.00
C VAL A 570 -23.41 -14.86 15.40
N TYR A 571 -23.08 -13.60 15.12
CA TYR A 571 -21.73 -13.23 14.66
C TYR A 571 -20.65 -13.70 15.64
N THR A 572 -20.77 -13.36 16.92
CA THR A 572 -19.77 -13.73 17.95
C THR A 572 -19.61 -15.24 18.07
N LYS A 573 -20.72 -15.98 18.04
CA LYS A 573 -20.73 -17.43 18.07
C LYS A 573 -19.99 -18.05 16.89
N TYR A 574 -20.30 -17.58 15.67
CA TYR A 574 -19.69 -18.09 14.44
C TYR A 574 -18.24 -17.63 14.29
N ALA A 575 -17.91 -16.41 14.67
CA ALA A 575 -16.54 -15.90 14.68
C ALA A 575 -15.63 -16.77 15.55
N LYS A 576 -16.11 -17.16 16.74
CA LYS A 576 -15.38 -18.07 17.62
C LYS A 576 -15.28 -19.50 17.05
N ALA A 577 -16.37 -20.05 16.53
CA ALA A 577 -16.42 -21.43 16.01
C ALA A 577 -15.54 -21.61 14.76
N PHE A 578 -15.51 -20.60 13.89
CA PHE A 578 -14.84 -20.67 12.59
C PHE A 578 -13.59 -19.81 12.48
N GLN A 579 -13.15 -19.16 13.58
CA GLN A 579 -11.90 -18.40 13.69
C GLN A 579 -11.79 -17.29 12.64
N PHE A 580 -12.75 -16.39 12.60
CA PHE A 580 -12.69 -15.17 11.81
C PHE A 580 -12.91 -13.91 12.65
N SER A 581 -12.54 -12.76 12.11
CA SER A 581 -12.84 -11.46 12.70
C SER A 581 -13.19 -10.45 11.60
N GLY A 582 -14.11 -9.53 11.92
CA GLY A 582 -14.53 -8.47 11.02
C GLY A 582 -15.61 -8.86 10.01
N ILE A 583 -16.17 -7.85 9.39
CA ILE A 583 -17.17 -7.89 8.33
C ILE A 583 -16.68 -7.10 7.10
N PRO A 584 -17.15 -7.39 5.86
CA PRO A 584 -18.16 -8.40 5.51
C PRO A 584 -17.64 -9.82 5.67
N GLN A 585 -18.53 -10.72 6.06
CA GLN A 585 -18.26 -12.14 6.16
C GLN A 585 -19.29 -12.94 5.37
N LYS A 586 -18.87 -13.72 4.40
CA LYS A 586 -19.76 -14.56 3.61
C LYS A 586 -19.62 -16.02 4.01
N MET A 587 -20.72 -16.73 4.06
CA MET A 587 -20.77 -18.15 4.44
C MET A 587 -21.74 -18.89 3.52
N ILE A 588 -21.35 -20.07 3.05
CA ILE A 588 -22.21 -20.94 2.25
C ILE A 588 -22.39 -22.28 2.97
N ILE A 589 -23.65 -22.62 3.21
CA ILE A 589 -24.10 -23.79 3.94
C ILE A 589 -24.79 -24.72 2.94
N ASP A 590 -24.47 -26.02 2.99
CA ASP A 590 -25.08 -27.02 2.10
C ASP A 590 -26.48 -27.48 2.59
N GLN A 591 -27.12 -28.31 1.77
CA GLN A 591 -28.46 -28.85 2.02
C GLN A 591 -28.56 -29.70 3.29
N ASN A 592 -27.41 -30.17 3.80
CA ASN A 592 -27.33 -30.98 5.02
C ASN A 592 -27.02 -30.15 6.27
N GLY A 593 -26.91 -28.82 6.14
CA GLY A 593 -26.62 -27.91 7.24
C GLY A 593 -25.13 -27.86 7.64
N TYR A 594 -24.20 -28.15 6.72
CA TYR A 594 -22.78 -27.97 6.96
C TYR A 594 -22.28 -26.71 6.29
N LEU A 595 -21.44 -25.93 7.02
CA LEU A 595 -20.65 -24.87 6.41
C LEU A 595 -19.65 -25.47 5.44
N ARG A 596 -19.72 -25.03 4.16
CA ARG A 596 -18.89 -25.54 3.07
C ARG A 596 -17.83 -24.54 2.61
N TRP A 597 -18.08 -23.28 2.80
CA TRP A 597 -17.13 -22.23 2.42
C TRP A 597 -17.41 -20.93 3.19
N ARG A 598 -16.37 -20.13 3.39
CA ARG A 598 -16.47 -18.79 3.94
C ARG A 598 -15.38 -17.88 3.37
N SER A 599 -15.66 -16.58 3.25
CA SER A 599 -14.67 -15.55 2.99
C SER A 599 -14.88 -14.33 3.87
N THR A 600 -13.79 -13.61 4.13
CA THR A 600 -13.78 -12.39 4.93
C THR A 600 -13.28 -11.23 4.07
N GLY A 601 -13.97 -10.09 4.13
CA GLY A 601 -13.59 -8.91 3.35
C GLY A 601 -14.25 -8.85 1.97
N TYR A 602 -13.77 -7.91 1.16
CA TYR A 602 -14.22 -7.70 -0.21
C TYR A 602 -13.06 -7.14 -1.05
N GLU A 603 -12.76 -7.78 -2.15
CA GLU A 603 -11.59 -7.47 -3.00
C GLU A 603 -11.87 -6.43 -4.11
N GLY A 604 -13.05 -5.80 -4.09
CA GLY A 604 -13.36 -4.67 -4.96
C GLY A 604 -14.01 -5.01 -6.30
N SER A 605 -14.23 -6.29 -6.64
CA SER A 605 -14.92 -6.70 -7.87
C SER A 605 -16.28 -7.34 -7.61
N PRO A 606 -17.41 -6.69 -8.01
CA PRO A 606 -18.74 -7.29 -7.92
C PRO A 606 -18.88 -8.56 -8.76
N SER A 607 -18.33 -8.58 -9.96
CA SER A 607 -18.41 -9.75 -10.84
C SER A 607 -17.58 -10.92 -10.35
N ALA A 608 -16.41 -10.68 -9.74
CA ALA A 608 -15.59 -11.74 -9.13
C ALA A 608 -16.33 -12.37 -7.95
N LEU A 609 -16.85 -11.56 -7.02
CA LEU A 609 -17.66 -12.05 -5.90
C LEU A 609 -18.86 -12.86 -6.37
N ALA A 610 -19.57 -12.40 -7.41
CA ALA A 610 -20.70 -13.11 -7.94
C ALA A 610 -20.31 -14.48 -8.54
N ASP A 611 -19.21 -14.55 -9.26
CA ASP A 611 -18.72 -15.79 -9.87
C ASP A 611 -18.19 -16.78 -8.84
N GLU A 612 -17.53 -16.28 -7.78
CA GLU A 612 -17.07 -17.07 -6.65
C GLU A 612 -18.24 -17.80 -5.97
N ILE A 613 -19.26 -17.06 -5.57
CA ILE A 613 -20.45 -17.64 -4.92
C ILE A 613 -21.19 -18.59 -5.86
N LYS A 614 -21.40 -18.22 -7.13
CA LYS A 614 -22.05 -19.10 -8.12
C LYS A 614 -21.26 -20.39 -8.33
N THR A 615 -19.94 -20.34 -8.42
CA THR A 615 -19.10 -21.53 -8.60
C THR A 615 -19.31 -22.53 -7.47
N ILE A 616 -19.35 -22.04 -6.22
CA ILE A 616 -19.55 -22.92 -5.05
C ILE A 616 -20.98 -23.45 -4.99
N VAL A 617 -21.99 -22.60 -5.22
CA VAL A 617 -23.40 -23.02 -5.21
C VAL A 617 -23.66 -24.10 -6.26
N GLU A 618 -23.18 -23.91 -7.50
CA GLU A 618 -23.36 -24.91 -8.56
C GLU A 618 -22.61 -26.22 -8.27
N TYR A 619 -21.42 -26.14 -7.67
CA TYR A 619 -20.70 -27.33 -7.21
C TYR A 619 -21.51 -28.10 -6.15
N LEU A 620 -22.06 -27.42 -5.14
CA LEU A 620 -22.88 -28.07 -4.09
C LEU A 620 -24.19 -28.63 -4.63
N LYS A 621 -24.80 -28.00 -5.64
CA LYS A 621 -25.98 -28.53 -6.34
C LYS A 621 -25.66 -29.81 -7.10
N ALA A 622 -24.48 -29.90 -7.70
CA ALA A 622 -24.04 -31.12 -8.42
C ALA A 622 -23.69 -32.25 -7.44
N GLU A 623 -22.99 -31.91 -6.33
CA GLU A 623 -22.62 -32.90 -5.29
C GLU A 623 -23.85 -33.55 -4.65
N SER A 624 -24.96 -32.83 -4.50
CA SER A 624 -26.20 -33.39 -3.92
C SER A 624 -26.97 -34.33 -4.83
N LYS A 625 -26.66 -34.32 -6.14
CA LYS A 625 -27.30 -35.21 -7.14
C LYS A 625 -26.50 -36.49 -7.38
N SER A 626 -25.25 -36.55 -6.95
CA SER A 626 -24.36 -37.70 -6.99
C SER A 626 -24.47 -38.55 -5.73
#